data_4cc50de64d68b0895216bffe770b4434
#
_entry.id   4cc50de64d68b0895216bffe770b4434
#
_cell.length_a   1.000
_cell.length_b   1.000
_cell.length_c   1.000
_cell.angle_alpha   90.00
_cell.angle_beta   90.00
_cell.angle_gamma   90.00
#
_symmetry.space_group_name_H-M   'P 1'
#
loop_
_entity.id
_entity.type
_entity.pdbx_description
1 polymer ?
#
loop_
_entity_poly.entity_id
_entity_poly.type
_entity_poly.pdbx_seq_one_letter_code
_entity_poly.pdbx_strand_id
1 'polypeptide(L)'
;MKPGERILGVEGGGTKTAWALVESAAGEPTPEFRILDQGKLPPSNLRLTSPERLRTILAELPTQIDRAGVFLAGCGTEEDRRLLKEICLGIWPKATIATGSDRQSGLAAALDHGDGIVVNAGSGSSVTGRRGDQIEKAGGWGHILGDAGGGYSLSIQALRLTLREHDLHRGAIEFTGKILHALSLNNLDELVRWVRRANKMEIAMLAPVVFEAATAGDPRMMEIIEEGARVLCEYTEAVADRLHLLAPKVVLMGGLFYRDSIYTHAFRRRLKKNLPDARVTTAERAPELGAAWLAAEAREHATFHPQPSQREIEGLAAALTEQHNPRSQNLEKMTAQELVQLFVDEEAFVQDALRAATQDLARAIETVRESLRNGGRLFYVGAGSSGRIGVLDASEIPPTFGAPTSLVQGVIAGGVTALHRSVEGAEDEESAGAFSLDERGVKPADVVIGITASGQTPFVRGALARAKSLGAKTILLTCNAAVAGGADSGQPRSSIAATVDLLITLPVGPEILAGSTRLKAGTATKVALNMISTGAMIRLGKVRGNLMIDLHTTSTKLRDRAARIVAAVTQRDYESARGLLEANDWNLRAALEKP
;
A
#
# COMPACT_ATOMS: atom_id res chain seq x y z
N MET A 1 21.56 -27.54 -0.52
CA MET A 1 21.65 -27.76 0.94
C MET A 1 22.75 -28.76 1.27
N LYS A 2 23.47 -28.58 2.35
CA LYS A 2 24.41 -29.59 2.86
C LYS A 2 23.66 -30.48 3.85
N PRO A 3 23.91 -31.81 3.87
CA PRO A 3 23.37 -32.69 4.88
C PRO A 3 23.78 -32.23 6.28
N GLY A 4 22.84 -32.22 7.24
CA GLY A 4 23.11 -31.82 8.63
C GLY A 4 23.05 -30.31 8.87
N GLU A 5 22.65 -29.47 7.90
CA GLU A 5 22.39 -28.04 8.14
C GLU A 5 21.23 -27.85 9.13
N ARG A 6 21.44 -26.99 10.13
CA ARG A 6 20.43 -26.62 11.12
C ARG A 6 19.63 -25.40 10.62
N ILE A 7 18.34 -25.60 10.44
CA ILE A 7 17.44 -24.60 9.89
C ILE A 7 16.38 -24.25 10.90
N LEU A 8 16.24 -22.98 11.22
CA LEU A 8 15.20 -22.45 12.09
C LEU A 8 14.04 -21.91 11.24
N GLY A 9 12.86 -22.47 11.41
CA GLY A 9 11.63 -21.94 10.84
C GLY A 9 10.81 -21.22 11.89
N VAL A 10 10.40 -20.00 11.64
CA VAL A 10 9.60 -19.16 12.54
C VAL A 10 8.40 -18.61 11.80
N GLU A 11 7.21 -18.83 12.36
CA GLU A 11 5.96 -18.24 11.92
C GLU A 11 5.35 -17.45 13.06
N GLY A 12 5.15 -16.14 12.86
CA GLY A 12 4.61 -15.26 13.88
C GLY A 12 3.35 -14.55 13.47
N GLY A 13 2.36 -14.61 14.35
CA GLY A 13 1.05 -14.00 14.17
C GLY A 13 0.66 -13.06 15.31
N GLY A 14 -0.60 -12.62 15.28
CA GLY A 14 -1.17 -11.79 16.35
C GLY A 14 -1.48 -12.55 17.64
N THR A 15 -1.28 -13.87 17.66
CA THR A 15 -1.67 -14.77 18.77
C THR A 15 -0.47 -15.45 19.43
N LYS A 16 0.48 -15.88 18.63
CA LYS A 16 1.68 -16.62 19.07
C LYS A 16 2.74 -16.49 17.98
N THR A 17 3.97 -16.84 18.34
CA THR A 17 5.06 -17.15 17.42
C THR A 17 5.39 -18.63 17.55
N ALA A 18 5.14 -19.42 16.50
CA ALA A 18 5.52 -20.82 16.44
C ALA A 18 6.89 -20.95 15.78
N TRP A 19 7.71 -21.87 16.26
CA TRP A 19 9.02 -22.12 15.69
C TRP A 19 9.39 -23.60 15.71
N ALA A 20 10.21 -24.00 14.74
CA ALA A 20 10.81 -25.33 14.70
C ALA A 20 12.27 -25.22 14.27
N LEU A 21 13.15 -25.89 15.00
CA LEU A 21 14.54 -26.14 14.61
C LEU A 21 14.58 -27.50 13.94
N VAL A 22 15.03 -27.54 12.71
CA VAL A 22 15.09 -28.75 11.91
C VAL A 22 16.50 -29.01 11.38
N GLU A 23 16.80 -30.26 11.10
CA GLU A 23 18.03 -30.68 10.42
C GLU A 23 17.68 -31.23 9.03
N SER A 24 18.44 -30.84 8.02
CA SER A 24 18.25 -31.34 6.66
C SER A 24 18.72 -32.79 6.52
N ALA A 25 17.84 -33.66 6.00
CA ALA A 25 18.23 -35.03 5.61
C ALA A 25 18.94 -35.03 4.24
N ALA A 26 19.79 -36.01 3.99
CA ALA A 26 20.51 -36.13 2.72
C ALA A 26 19.63 -36.80 1.65
N GLY A 27 19.57 -36.21 0.42
CA GLY A 27 19.38 -37.01 -0.78
C GLY A 27 18.08 -36.92 -1.57
N GLU A 28 17.13 -36.03 -1.25
CA GLU A 28 15.87 -35.90 -2.01
C GLU A 28 15.67 -34.47 -2.60
N PRO A 29 14.95 -34.33 -3.73
CA PRO A 29 14.64 -33.02 -4.30
C PRO A 29 13.68 -32.16 -3.43
N THR A 30 12.96 -32.78 -2.51
CA THR A 30 12.18 -32.12 -1.46
C THR A 30 12.89 -32.32 -0.12
N PRO A 31 13.22 -31.26 0.65
CA PRO A 31 13.90 -31.41 1.92
C PRO A 31 13.01 -32.19 2.92
N GLU A 32 13.41 -33.40 3.25
CA GLU A 32 12.90 -34.08 4.46
C GLU A 32 13.61 -33.47 5.67
N PHE A 33 12.83 -33.02 6.62
CA PHE A 33 13.31 -32.42 7.85
C PHE A 33 13.16 -33.35 9.04
N ARG A 34 14.24 -33.51 9.77
CA ARG A 34 14.18 -34.07 11.11
C ARG A 34 14.00 -32.91 12.11
N ILE A 35 12.88 -32.86 12.81
CA ILE A 35 12.64 -31.88 13.87
C ILE A 35 13.58 -32.19 15.05
N LEU A 36 14.41 -31.20 15.41
CA LEU A 36 15.32 -31.26 16.54
C LEU A 36 14.67 -30.67 17.79
N ASP A 37 13.96 -29.53 17.61
CA ASP A 37 13.27 -28.82 18.69
C ASP A 37 12.17 -27.96 18.10
N GLN A 38 11.16 -27.63 18.91
CA GLN A 38 10.06 -26.77 18.51
C GLN A 38 9.39 -26.12 19.72
N GLY A 39 8.74 -24.99 19.51
CA GLY A 39 8.07 -24.29 20.61
C GLY A 39 7.19 -23.14 20.18
N LYS A 40 6.73 -22.41 21.19
CA LYS A 40 5.90 -21.22 21.01
C LYS A 40 6.42 -20.08 21.86
N LEU A 41 6.42 -18.87 21.32
CA LEU A 41 6.79 -17.62 21.98
C LEU A 41 5.60 -16.64 21.93
N PRO A 42 5.66 -15.51 22.64
CA PRO A 42 4.67 -14.44 22.56
C PRO A 42 4.42 -13.96 21.11
N PRO A 43 3.29 -13.30 20.86
CA PRO A 43 2.95 -12.77 19.53
C PRO A 43 4.03 -11.88 18.93
N SER A 44 4.27 -12.01 17.61
CA SER A 44 5.27 -11.24 16.87
C SER A 44 4.72 -10.67 15.56
N ASN A 45 3.48 -10.19 15.55
CA ASN A 45 2.94 -9.47 14.39
C ASN A 45 3.71 -8.17 14.17
N LEU A 46 4.30 -8.00 12.99
CA LEU A 46 5.20 -6.89 12.67
C LEU A 46 4.54 -5.50 12.77
N ARG A 47 3.22 -5.41 12.58
CA ARG A 47 2.45 -4.15 12.68
C ARG A 47 2.04 -3.82 14.12
N LEU A 48 2.04 -4.80 15.02
CA LEU A 48 1.54 -4.66 16.38
C LEU A 48 2.64 -4.74 17.44
N THR A 49 3.87 -5.09 17.03
CA THR A 49 5.01 -5.32 17.92
C THR A 49 6.12 -4.33 17.56
N SER A 50 6.65 -3.57 18.53
CA SER A 50 7.76 -2.66 18.25
C SER A 50 9.03 -3.44 17.85
N PRO A 51 9.94 -2.85 17.06
CA PRO A 51 11.18 -3.49 16.65
C PRO A 51 12.03 -4.00 17.82
N GLU A 52 12.08 -3.24 18.93
CA GLU A 52 12.81 -3.62 20.15
C GLU A 52 12.18 -4.86 20.82
N ARG A 53 10.86 -4.88 20.92
CA ARG A 53 10.12 -6.00 21.48
C ARG A 53 10.23 -7.24 20.60
N LEU A 54 10.18 -7.05 19.28
CA LEU A 54 10.36 -8.16 18.32
C LEU A 54 11.76 -8.75 18.44
N ARG A 55 12.81 -7.92 18.56
CA ARG A 55 14.18 -8.37 18.79
C ARG A 55 14.29 -9.19 20.09
N THR A 56 13.65 -8.75 21.17
CA THR A 56 13.62 -9.48 22.44
C THR A 56 12.98 -10.87 22.29
N ILE A 57 11.83 -10.95 21.60
CA ILE A 57 11.13 -12.22 21.38
C ILE A 57 11.98 -13.18 20.54
N LEU A 58 12.55 -12.70 19.43
CA LEU A 58 13.33 -13.53 18.52
C LEU A 58 14.69 -13.95 19.13
N ALA A 59 15.25 -13.18 20.06
CA ALA A 59 16.49 -13.52 20.76
C ALA A 59 16.36 -14.72 21.73
N GLU A 60 15.13 -15.12 22.08
CA GLU A 60 14.88 -16.33 22.86
C GLU A 60 15.04 -17.63 22.05
N LEU A 61 15.14 -17.53 20.71
CA LEU A 61 15.23 -18.65 19.79
C LEU A 61 16.66 -19.22 19.71
N PRO A 62 16.85 -20.47 19.25
CA PRO A 62 18.15 -21.08 19.07
C PRO A 62 19.12 -20.24 18.25
N THR A 63 20.37 -20.09 18.72
CA THR A 63 21.39 -19.27 18.06
C THR A 63 22.38 -20.05 17.19
N GLN A 64 22.51 -21.36 17.44
CA GLN A 64 23.38 -22.24 16.65
C GLN A 64 22.64 -22.81 15.45
N ILE A 65 22.52 -21.98 14.42
CA ILE A 65 21.78 -22.28 13.18
C ILE A 65 22.61 -21.86 11.97
N ASP A 66 22.39 -22.54 10.86
CA ASP A 66 23.01 -22.21 9.56
C ASP A 66 22.06 -21.33 8.73
N ARG A 67 20.74 -21.53 8.89
CA ARG A 67 19.70 -20.80 8.18
C ARG A 67 18.54 -20.44 9.09
N ALA A 68 17.87 -19.32 8.82
CA ALA A 68 16.61 -18.98 9.46
C ALA A 68 15.58 -18.47 8.45
N GLY A 69 14.37 -19.00 8.51
CA GLY A 69 13.17 -18.48 7.85
C GLY A 69 12.27 -17.82 8.87
N VAL A 70 12.10 -16.50 8.79
CA VAL A 70 11.24 -15.77 9.72
C VAL A 70 10.12 -15.09 8.93
N PHE A 71 8.91 -15.61 9.10
CA PHE A 71 7.73 -15.19 8.35
C PHE A 71 6.65 -14.71 9.31
N LEU A 72 6.37 -13.40 9.27
CA LEU A 72 5.51 -12.77 10.25
C LEU A 72 4.25 -12.15 9.61
N ALA A 73 3.14 -12.27 10.31
CA ALA A 73 1.95 -11.49 10.00
C ALA A 73 2.27 -9.99 10.06
N GLY A 74 1.74 -9.23 9.10
CA GLY A 74 2.04 -7.81 8.95
C GLY A 74 3.28 -7.49 8.11
N CYS A 75 4.08 -8.48 7.73
CA CYS A 75 5.21 -8.33 6.80
C CYS A 75 4.69 -8.36 5.34
N GLY A 76 4.16 -7.23 4.87
CA GLY A 76 3.50 -7.14 3.57
C GLY A 76 4.29 -6.40 2.49
N THR A 77 5.22 -5.53 2.88
CA THR A 77 6.00 -4.69 1.97
C THR A 77 7.48 -5.10 1.97
N GLU A 78 8.24 -4.62 1.00
CA GLU A 78 9.69 -4.84 0.96
C GLU A 78 10.39 -4.14 2.13
N GLU A 79 9.92 -2.97 2.55
CA GLU A 79 10.41 -2.28 3.75
C GLU A 79 10.22 -3.15 5.00
N ASP A 80 9.05 -3.80 5.13
CA ASP A 80 8.80 -4.72 6.24
C ASP A 80 9.79 -5.90 6.24
N ARG A 81 10.05 -6.47 5.06
CA ARG A 81 11.00 -7.58 4.90
C ARG A 81 12.42 -7.16 5.23
N ARG A 82 12.84 -5.97 4.78
CA ARG A 82 14.16 -5.41 5.09
C ARG A 82 14.33 -5.18 6.59
N LEU A 83 13.37 -4.52 7.23
CA LEU A 83 13.39 -4.29 8.68
C LEU A 83 13.48 -5.62 9.44
N LEU A 84 12.67 -6.61 9.06
CA LEU A 84 12.69 -7.94 9.68
C LEU A 84 14.03 -8.63 9.48
N LYS A 85 14.60 -8.54 8.27
CA LYS A 85 15.91 -9.11 7.94
C LYS A 85 17.04 -8.46 8.75
N GLU A 86 17.03 -7.14 8.92
CA GLU A 86 18.00 -6.41 9.77
C GLU A 86 17.93 -6.87 11.23
N ILE A 87 16.72 -7.04 11.77
CA ILE A 87 16.52 -7.56 13.13
C ILE A 87 17.11 -8.99 13.23
N CYS A 88 16.80 -9.86 12.26
CA CYS A 88 17.30 -11.24 12.24
C CYS A 88 18.82 -11.32 12.11
N LEU A 89 19.43 -10.53 11.24
CA LEU A 89 20.90 -10.46 11.09
C LEU A 89 21.59 -9.96 12.35
N GLY A 90 20.95 -9.08 13.13
CA GLY A 90 21.46 -8.68 14.44
C GLY A 90 21.46 -9.79 15.48
N ILE A 91 20.64 -10.84 15.31
CA ILE A 91 20.56 -12.00 16.21
C ILE A 91 21.42 -13.17 15.67
N TRP A 92 21.34 -13.43 14.38
CA TRP A 92 22.02 -14.54 13.68
C TRP A 92 22.95 -14.03 12.56
N PRO A 93 24.06 -13.35 12.89
CA PRO A 93 24.90 -12.67 11.90
C PRO A 93 25.59 -13.58 10.89
N LYS A 94 25.67 -14.89 11.17
CA LYS A 94 26.30 -15.89 10.30
C LYS A 94 25.30 -16.76 9.54
N ALA A 95 24.01 -16.64 9.83
CA ALA A 95 22.98 -17.47 9.22
C ALA A 95 22.49 -16.85 7.88
N THR A 96 22.12 -17.70 6.94
CA THR A 96 21.36 -17.27 5.77
C THR A 96 19.91 -16.99 6.17
N ILE A 97 19.43 -15.75 5.98
CA ILE A 97 18.13 -15.30 6.45
C ILE A 97 17.14 -15.17 5.29
N ALA A 98 16.00 -15.86 5.40
CA ALA A 98 14.81 -15.65 4.59
C ALA A 98 13.72 -14.96 5.43
N THR A 99 13.12 -13.89 4.90
CA THR A 99 12.05 -13.17 5.60
C THR A 99 10.84 -12.96 4.68
N GLY A 100 9.65 -12.91 5.27
CA GLY A 100 8.43 -12.68 4.52
C GLY A 100 7.17 -12.69 5.38
N SER A 101 6.02 -12.81 4.72
CA SER A 101 4.73 -12.88 5.40
C SER A 101 4.38 -14.30 5.82
N ASP A 102 3.58 -14.44 6.88
CA ASP A 102 2.94 -15.68 7.35
C ASP A 102 2.17 -16.44 6.25
N ARG A 103 1.70 -15.73 5.23
CA ARG A 103 1.06 -16.33 4.06
C ARG A 103 2.02 -17.14 3.19
N GLN A 104 3.26 -16.67 3.04
CA GLN A 104 4.28 -17.37 2.25
C GLN A 104 4.69 -18.68 2.93
N SER A 105 4.91 -18.67 4.24
CA SER A 105 5.18 -19.89 5.00
C SER A 105 3.98 -20.85 4.99
N GLY A 106 2.76 -20.32 5.10
CA GLY A 106 1.53 -21.09 4.97
C GLY A 106 1.37 -21.76 3.60
N LEU A 107 1.62 -21.02 2.50
CA LEU A 107 1.61 -21.61 1.14
C LEU A 107 2.68 -22.70 0.97
N ALA A 108 3.90 -22.46 1.45
CA ALA A 108 4.98 -23.43 1.38
C ALA A 108 4.65 -24.69 2.18
N ALA A 109 4.10 -24.56 3.39
CA ALA A 109 3.70 -25.70 4.22
C ALA A 109 2.58 -26.56 3.58
N ALA A 110 1.64 -25.91 2.90
CA ALA A 110 0.43 -26.53 2.37
C ALA A 110 0.55 -27.07 0.95
N LEU A 111 1.29 -26.39 0.09
CA LEU A 111 1.30 -26.65 -1.35
C LEU A 111 2.68 -27.00 -1.91
N ASP A 112 3.71 -26.94 -1.09
CA ASP A 112 5.09 -27.03 -1.56
C ASP A 112 5.32 -25.95 -2.67
N HIS A 113 5.67 -26.39 -3.89
CA HIS A 113 5.73 -25.53 -5.08
C HIS A 113 4.49 -25.64 -5.98
N GLY A 114 3.52 -26.49 -5.61
CA GLY A 114 2.34 -26.75 -6.43
C GLY A 114 1.34 -25.59 -6.45
N ASP A 115 0.47 -25.64 -7.44
CA ASP A 115 -0.66 -24.74 -7.58
C ASP A 115 -1.79 -25.12 -6.62
N GLY A 116 -2.53 -24.14 -6.13
CA GLY A 116 -3.66 -24.38 -5.24
C GLY A 116 -4.02 -23.20 -4.38
N ILE A 117 -4.89 -23.44 -3.43
CA ILE A 117 -5.45 -22.41 -2.54
C ILE A 117 -5.30 -22.86 -1.08
N VAL A 118 -4.86 -21.97 -0.22
CA VAL A 118 -4.81 -22.15 1.24
C VAL A 118 -5.89 -21.28 1.85
N VAL A 119 -6.77 -21.91 2.63
CA VAL A 119 -7.81 -21.23 3.42
C VAL A 119 -7.38 -21.30 4.87
N ASN A 120 -6.95 -20.19 5.42
CA ASN A 120 -6.54 -20.09 6.82
C ASN A 120 -7.67 -19.51 7.68
N ALA A 121 -8.05 -20.23 8.75
CA ALA A 121 -9.01 -19.77 9.74
C ALA A 121 -8.53 -20.13 11.16
N GLY A 122 -8.01 -19.11 11.84
CA GLY A 122 -7.61 -19.12 13.24
C GLY A 122 -8.34 -18.03 14.01
N SER A 123 -7.64 -17.21 14.79
CA SER A 123 -8.23 -16.00 15.40
C SER A 123 -8.68 -14.98 14.35
N GLY A 124 -7.99 -14.88 13.21
CA GLY A 124 -8.43 -14.20 11.99
C GLY A 124 -8.62 -15.20 10.86
N SER A 125 -8.82 -14.68 9.62
CA SER A 125 -8.94 -15.53 8.43
C SER A 125 -8.37 -14.87 7.18
N SER A 126 -7.92 -15.69 6.24
CA SER A 126 -7.46 -15.25 4.92
C SER A 126 -7.48 -16.42 3.94
N VAL A 127 -7.65 -16.11 2.66
CA VAL A 127 -7.51 -17.06 1.56
C VAL A 127 -6.38 -16.60 0.66
N THR A 128 -5.45 -17.48 0.35
CA THR A 128 -4.31 -17.18 -0.52
C THR A 128 -4.13 -18.32 -1.51
N GLY A 129 -4.04 -18.01 -2.79
CA GLY A 129 -3.80 -19.00 -3.84
C GLY A 129 -2.53 -18.70 -4.62
N ARG A 130 -2.01 -19.74 -5.29
CA ARG A 130 -0.85 -19.66 -6.17
C ARG A 130 -1.10 -20.45 -7.44
N ARG A 131 -0.66 -19.90 -8.59
CA ARG A 131 -0.50 -20.59 -9.85
C ARG A 131 0.81 -20.16 -10.50
N GLY A 132 1.80 -21.06 -10.52
CA GLY A 132 3.17 -20.70 -10.86
C GLY A 132 3.68 -19.57 -9.97
N ASP A 133 4.12 -18.47 -10.58
CA ASP A 133 4.62 -17.27 -9.87
C ASP A 133 3.51 -16.30 -9.45
N GLN A 134 2.28 -16.50 -9.95
CA GLN A 134 1.14 -15.65 -9.62
C GLN A 134 0.56 -16.03 -8.25
N ILE A 135 0.41 -15.03 -7.37
CA ILE A 135 -0.20 -15.17 -6.05
C ILE A 135 -1.38 -14.21 -5.94
N GLU A 136 -2.54 -14.75 -5.57
CA GLU A 136 -3.76 -14.00 -5.32
C GLU A 136 -4.24 -14.18 -3.87
N LYS A 137 -4.95 -13.18 -3.37
CA LYS A 137 -5.45 -13.19 -1.99
C LYS A 137 -6.86 -12.62 -1.88
N ALA A 138 -7.61 -13.11 -0.88
CA ALA A 138 -8.88 -12.53 -0.43
C ALA A 138 -8.95 -12.58 1.11
N GLY A 139 -9.52 -11.57 1.74
CA GLY A 139 -9.56 -11.44 3.20
C GLY A 139 -8.21 -11.08 3.83
N GLY A 140 -8.10 -11.27 5.15
CA GLY A 140 -6.88 -10.94 5.90
C GLY A 140 -6.62 -9.44 6.05
N TRP A 141 -7.68 -8.62 6.15
CA TRP A 141 -7.61 -7.17 6.35
C TRP A 141 -7.64 -6.76 7.84
N GLY A 142 -7.47 -7.73 8.73
CA GLY A 142 -7.54 -7.51 10.18
C GLY A 142 -8.97 -7.59 10.71
N HIS A 143 -9.08 -7.70 12.04
CA HIS A 143 -10.34 -8.04 12.71
C HIS A 143 -11.42 -6.95 12.69
N ILE A 144 -11.06 -5.70 12.39
CA ILE A 144 -12.01 -4.59 12.30
C ILE A 144 -12.67 -4.52 10.93
N LEU A 145 -11.87 -4.64 9.86
CA LEU A 145 -12.32 -4.45 8.47
C LEU A 145 -12.50 -5.76 7.70
N GLY A 146 -11.98 -6.87 8.23
CA GLY A 146 -11.94 -8.15 7.55
C GLY A 146 -11.94 -9.32 8.51
N ASP A 147 -11.13 -10.36 8.22
CA ASP A 147 -11.03 -11.61 8.96
C ASP A 147 -12.40 -12.31 9.15
N ALA A 148 -13.34 -12.09 8.24
CA ALA A 148 -14.67 -12.70 8.27
C ALA A 148 -14.54 -14.24 8.21
N GLY A 149 -15.27 -14.94 9.08
CA GLY A 149 -15.14 -16.40 9.23
C GLY A 149 -13.97 -16.84 10.12
N GLY A 150 -13.16 -15.91 10.64
CA GLY A 150 -12.17 -16.18 11.70
C GLY A 150 -12.81 -16.23 13.10
N GLY A 151 -12.08 -16.78 14.07
CA GLY A 151 -12.58 -16.98 15.44
C GLY A 151 -13.06 -15.71 16.11
N TYR A 152 -12.34 -14.60 15.90
CA TYR A 152 -12.82 -13.28 16.40
C TYR A 152 -14.18 -12.91 15.80
N SER A 153 -14.33 -13.05 14.48
CA SER A 153 -15.57 -12.70 13.77
C SER A 153 -16.75 -13.55 14.24
N LEU A 154 -16.57 -14.86 14.39
CA LEU A 154 -17.62 -15.75 14.89
C LEU A 154 -18.01 -15.41 16.33
N SER A 155 -17.03 -15.20 17.19
CA SER A 155 -17.24 -14.89 18.61
C SER A 155 -17.92 -13.55 18.82
N ILE A 156 -17.48 -12.49 18.11
CA ILE A 156 -18.09 -11.15 18.26
C ILE A 156 -19.53 -11.11 17.74
N GLN A 157 -19.86 -11.87 16.70
CA GLN A 157 -21.22 -12.03 16.22
C GLN A 157 -22.09 -12.74 17.28
N ALA A 158 -21.60 -13.80 17.90
CA ALA A 158 -22.29 -14.50 18.97
C ALA A 158 -22.52 -13.61 20.20
N LEU A 159 -21.53 -12.82 20.60
CA LEU A 159 -21.67 -11.84 21.68
C LEU A 159 -22.71 -10.76 21.37
N ARG A 160 -22.68 -10.20 20.15
CA ARG A 160 -23.69 -9.23 19.70
C ARG A 160 -25.09 -9.81 19.69
N LEU A 161 -25.23 -11.04 19.24
CA LEU A 161 -26.52 -11.73 19.25
C LEU A 161 -27.01 -11.95 20.67
N THR A 162 -26.14 -12.36 21.60
CA THR A 162 -26.47 -12.54 23.03
C THR A 162 -27.04 -11.28 23.64
N LEU A 163 -26.41 -10.13 23.43
CA LEU A 163 -26.91 -8.85 23.96
C LEU A 163 -28.21 -8.42 23.29
N ARG A 164 -28.32 -8.59 21.98
CA ARG A 164 -29.57 -8.27 21.26
C ARG A 164 -30.76 -9.09 21.74
N GLU A 165 -30.57 -10.40 21.92
CA GLU A 165 -31.62 -11.27 22.43
C GLU A 165 -32.04 -10.89 23.87
N HIS A 166 -31.10 -10.51 24.71
CA HIS A 166 -31.38 -10.01 26.05
C HIS A 166 -32.24 -8.73 26.01
N ASP A 167 -31.87 -7.77 25.13
CA ASP A 167 -32.59 -6.49 25.00
C ASP A 167 -34.00 -6.67 24.46
N LEU A 168 -34.20 -7.57 23.51
CA LEU A 168 -35.49 -7.80 22.86
C LEU A 168 -36.45 -8.64 23.71
N HIS A 169 -35.96 -9.67 24.38
CA HIS A 169 -36.79 -10.70 25.00
C HIS A 169 -36.65 -10.78 26.51
N ARG A 170 -35.76 -10.02 27.14
CA ARG A 170 -35.45 -10.02 28.59
C ARG A 170 -35.22 -11.44 29.16
N GLY A 171 -34.92 -12.40 28.31
CA GLY A 171 -34.64 -13.80 28.67
C GLY A 171 -33.19 -14.14 28.48
N ALA A 172 -32.63 -14.93 29.39
CA ALA A 172 -31.33 -15.54 29.16
C ALA A 172 -31.49 -16.65 28.12
N ILE A 173 -30.81 -16.53 26.98
CA ILE A 173 -30.63 -17.69 26.09
C ILE A 173 -29.60 -18.64 26.70
N GLU A 174 -29.74 -19.94 26.47
CA GLU A 174 -28.81 -20.97 27.00
C GLU A 174 -27.37 -20.63 26.70
N PHE A 175 -27.08 -20.09 25.50
CA PHE A 175 -25.77 -19.65 25.08
C PHE A 175 -25.17 -18.55 25.99
N THR A 176 -25.98 -17.64 26.54
CA THR A 176 -25.52 -16.65 27.52
C THR A 176 -24.86 -17.31 28.72
N GLY A 177 -25.54 -18.32 29.28
CA GLY A 177 -25.01 -19.11 30.40
C GLY A 177 -23.69 -19.79 30.08
N LYS A 178 -23.55 -20.36 28.87
CA LYS A 178 -22.31 -21.01 28.42
C LYS A 178 -21.15 -20.00 28.31
N ILE A 179 -21.37 -18.81 27.76
CA ILE A 179 -20.36 -17.75 27.68
C ILE A 179 -19.95 -17.25 29.07
N LEU A 180 -20.91 -16.94 29.92
CA LEU A 180 -20.64 -16.48 31.29
C LEU A 180 -19.84 -17.52 32.06
N HIS A 181 -20.20 -18.80 31.94
CA HIS A 181 -19.48 -19.90 32.56
C HIS A 181 -18.04 -20.01 32.03
N ALA A 182 -17.85 -19.98 30.70
CA ALA A 182 -16.53 -20.06 30.07
C ALA A 182 -15.58 -18.93 30.48
N LEU A 183 -16.13 -17.75 30.78
CA LEU A 183 -15.37 -16.57 31.22
C LEU A 183 -15.35 -16.39 32.74
N SER A 184 -16.01 -17.27 33.51
CA SER A 184 -16.19 -17.13 34.97
C SER A 184 -16.83 -15.80 35.39
N LEU A 185 -17.85 -15.37 34.64
CA LEU A 185 -18.60 -14.14 34.87
C LEU A 185 -20.00 -14.45 35.40
N ASN A 186 -20.56 -13.52 36.16
CA ASN A 186 -21.87 -13.71 36.82
C ASN A 186 -23.06 -13.12 36.04
N ASN A 187 -22.81 -12.10 35.20
CA ASN A 187 -23.87 -11.38 34.51
C ASN A 187 -23.37 -10.68 33.24
N LEU A 188 -24.29 -10.13 32.42
CA LEU A 188 -23.99 -9.45 31.16
C LEU A 188 -23.23 -8.14 31.34
N ASP A 189 -23.43 -7.43 32.49
CA ASP A 189 -22.65 -6.20 32.74
C ASP A 189 -21.15 -6.51 32.93
N GLU A 190 -20.85 -7.63 33.55
CA GLU A 190 -19.46 -8.12 33.64
C GLU A 190 -18.93 -8.53 32.29
N LEU A 191 -19.73 -9.17 31.45
CA LEU A 191 -19.38 -9.52 30.09
C LEU A 191 -19.03 -8.27 29.24
N VAL A 192 -19.86 -7.22 29.33
CA VAL A 192 -19.61 -5.95 28.62
C VAL A 192 -18.31 -5.30 29.10
N ARG A 193 -18.04 -5.31 30.41
CA ARG A 193 -16.79 -4.81 30.99
C ARG A 193 -15.58 -5.62 30.52
N TRP A 194 -15.72 -6.95 30.46
CA TRP A 194 -14.69 -7.84 29.97
C TRP A 194 -14.39 -7.58 28.49
N VAL A 195 -15.40 -7.51 27.60
CA VAL A 195 -15.22 -7.26 26.15
C VAL A 195 -14.50 -5.94 25.89
N ARG A 196 -14.76 -4.89 26.68
CA ARG A 196 -14.07 -3.58 26.54
C ARG A 196 -12.57 -3.63 26.80
N ARG A 197 -12.09 -4.62 27.54
CA ARG A 197 -10.68 -4.79 27.92
C ARG A 197 -10.02 -5.92 27.14
N ALA A 198 -10.81 -6.86 26.65
CA ALA A 198 -10.34 -8.03 25.96
C ALA A 198 -9.67 -7.67 24.62
N ASN A 199 -8.53 -8.28 24.36
CA ASN A 199 -7.87 -8.19 23.08
C ASN A 199 -8.49 -9.15 22.04
N LYS A 200 -8.06 -9.02 20.77
CA LYS A 200 -8.55 -9.85 19.65
C LYS A 200 -8.50 -11.36 19.97
N MET A 201 -7.42 -11.81 20.59
CA MET A 201 -7.21 -13.23 20.87
C MET A 201 -8.17 -13.75 21.94
N GLU A 202 -8.35 -13.01 23.02
CA GLU A 202 -9.25 -13.37 24.10
C GLU A 202 -10.69 -13.52 23.62
N ILE A 203 -11.13 -12.61 22.73
CA ILE A 203 -12.46 -12.73 22.10
C ILE A 203 -12.50 -13.95 21.16
N ALA A 204 -11.48 -14.17 20.34
CA ALA A 204 -11.43 -15.30 19.42
C ALA A 204 -11.42 -16.67 20.14
N MET A 205 -10.94 -16.72 21.36
CA MET A 205 -10.95 -17.95 22.19
C MET A 205 -12.37 -18.40 22.59
N LEU A 206 -13.39 -17.60 22.37
CA LEU A 206 -14.79 -17.98 22.57
C LEU A 206 -15.36 -18.82 21.40
N ALA A 207 -14.68 -18.92 20.26
CA ALA A 207 -15.15 -19.69 19.12
C ALA A 207 -15.47 -21.17 19.45
N PRO A 208 -14.70 -21.90 20.29
CA PRO A 208 -15.08 -23.23 20.74
C PRO A 208 -16.45 -23.29 21.42
N VAL A 209 -16.81 -22.27 22.23
CA VAL A 209 -18.14 -22.19 22.89
C VAL A 209 -19.26 -22.02 21.86
N VAL A 210 -19.01 -21.25 20.80
CA VAL A 210 -19.92 -21.10 19.66
C VAL A 210 -20.12 -22.44 18.94
N PHE A 211 -19.03 -23.18 18.72
CA PHE A 211 -19.07 -24.49 18.06
C PHE A 211 -19.79 -25.53 18.90
N GLU A 212 -19.55 -25.55 20.20
CA GLU A 212 -20.24 -26.44 21.13
C GLU A 212 -21.74 -26.18 21.14
N ALA A 213 -22.17 -24.93 21.22
CA ALA A 213 -23.57 -24.56 21.21
C ALA A 213 -24.24 -24.93 19.88
N ALA A 214 -23.59 -24.68 18.75
CA ALA A 214 -24.09 -25.08 17.43
C ALA A 214 -24.21 -26.60 17.29
N THR A 215 -23.24 -27.35 17.79
CA THR A 215 -23.25 -28.81 17.78
C THR A 215 -24.36 -29.37 18.70
N ALA A 216 -24.67 -28.67 19.79
CA ALA A 216 -25.79 -28.99 20.69
C ALA A 216 -27.18 -28.64 20.09
N GLY A 217 -27.21 -28.04 18.89
CA GLY A 217 -28.45 -27.74 18.16
C GLY A 217 -28.97 -26.31 18.30
N ASP A 218 -28.18 -25.34 18.82
CA ASP A 218 -28.58 -23.94 18.82
C ASP A 218 -28.59 -23.41 17.38
N PRO A 219 -29.78 -23.08 16.81
CA PRO A 219 -29.90 -22.67 15.40
C PRO A 219 -29.21 -21.35 15.09
N ARG A 220 -29.09 -20.46 16.06
CA ARG A 220 -28.48 -19.13 15.91
C ARG A 220 -26.96 -19.25 15.83
N MET A 221 -26.37 -20.13 16.66
CA MET A 221 -24.93 -20.41 16.59
C MET A 221 -24.59 -21.16 15.30
N MET A 222 -25.50 -22.03 14.82
CA MET A 222 -25.35 -22.68 13.53
C MET A 222 -25.37 -21.66 12.38
N GLU A 223 -26.24 -20.66 12.42
CA GLU A 223 -26.29 -19.59 11.42
C GLU A 223 -24.97 -18.79 11.36
N ILE A 224 -24.38 -18.47 12.50
CA ILE A 224 -23.07 -17.80 12.57
C ILE A 224 -21.98 -18.66 11.91
N ILE A 225 -21.98 -19.97 12.17
CA ILE A 225 -21.03 -20.91 11.56
C ILE A 225 -21.23 -21.00 10.05
N GLU A 226 -22.47 -21.14 9.58
CA GLU A 226 -22.79 -21.19 8.15
C GLU A 226 -22.41 -19.91 7.42
N GLU A 227 -22.65 -18.75 8.05
CA GLU A 227 -22.28 -17.46 7.48
C GLU A 227 -20.75 -17.30 7.39
N GLY A 228 -20.01 -17.67 8.42
CA GLY A 228 -18.54 -17.67 8.38
C GLY A 228 -17.97 -18.59 7.29
N ALA A 229 -18.54 -19.78 7.17
CA ALA A 229 -18.16 -20.72 6.11
C ALA A 229 -18.51 -20.20 4.71
N ARG A 230 -19.68 -19.52 4.55
CA ARG A 230 -20.10 -18.89 3.31
C ARG A 230 -19.09 -17.87 2.80
N VAL A 231 -18.67 -16.96 3.67
CA VAL A 231 -17.72 -15.91 3.30
C VAL A 231 -16.35 -16.50 2.90
N LEU A 232 -15.86 -17.51 3.61
CA LEU A 232 -14.60 -18.17 3.24
C LEU A 232 -14.71 -18.92 1.91
N CYS A 233 -15.87 -19.52 1.58
CA CYS A 233 -16.10 -20.11 0.27
C CYS A 233 -16.07 -19.05 -0.82
N GLU A 234 -16.76 -17.93 -0.67
CA GLU A 234 -16.74 -16.83 -1.64
C GLU A 234 -15.32 -16.28 -1.88
N TYR A 235 -14.51 -16.15 -0.83
CA TYR A 235 -13.11 -15.77 -0.97
C TYR A 235 -12.31 -16.84 -1.72
N THR A 236 -12.61 -18.13 -1.50
CA THR A 236 -11.93 -19.24 -2.19
C THR A 236 -12.29 -19.24 -3.68
N GLU A 237 -13.55 -19.04 -4.01
CA GLU A 237 -14.03 -18.91 -5.39
C GLU A 237 -13.38 -17.72 -6.09
N ALA A 238 -13.38 -16.54 -5.46
CA ALA A 238 -12.76 -15.34 -6.02
C ALA A 238 -11.26 -15.50 -6.30
N VAL A 239 -10.55 -16.23 -5.44
CA VAL A 239 -9.12 -16.53 -5.64
C VAL A 239 -8.94 -17.58 -6.75
N ALA A 240 -9.80 -18.60 -6.82
CA ALA A 240 -9.77 -19.59 -7.89
C ALA A 240 -10.00 -18.94 -9.26
N ASP A 241 -10.99 -18.05 -9.36
CA ASP A 241 -11.33 -17.34 -10.60
C ASP A 241 -10.17 -16.45 -11.07
N ARG A 242 -9.57 -15.65 -10.18
CA ARG A 242 -8.45 -14.77 -10.51
C ARG A 242 -7.22 -15.55 -10.99
N LEU A 243 -7.00 -16.73 -10.44
CA LEU A 243 -5.91 -17.63 -10.82
C LEU A 243 -6.29 -18.60 -11.96
N HIS A 244 -7.53 -18.55 -12.44
CA HIS A 244 -8.05 -19.48 -13.46
C HIS A 244 -7.83 -20.95 -13.08
N LEU A 245 -8.09 -21.32 -11.81
CA LEU A 245 -7.99 -22.67 -11.29
C LEU A 245 -9.36 -23.35 -11.33
N LEU A 246 -9.58 -24.23 -12.29
CA LEU A 246 -10.88 -24.93 -12.48
C LEU A 246 -11.11 -26.04 -11.45
N ALA A 247 -10.06 -26.77 -11.07
CA ALA A 247 -10.11 -27.87 -10.12
C ALA A 247 -9.00 -27.70 -9.03
N PRO A 248 -9.05 -26.64 -8.19
CA PRO A 248 -7.97 -26.34 -7.27
C PRO A 248 -7.80 -27.40 -6.18
N LYS A 249 -6.52 -27.64 -5.80
CA LYS A 249 -6.21 -28.21 -4.49
C LYS A 249 -6.49 -27.12 -3.45
N VAL A 250 -7.44 -27.33 -2.55
CA VAL A 250 -7.78 -26.41 -1.47
C VAL A 250 -7.32 -27.01 -0.15
N VAL A 251 -6.39 -26.33 0.53
CA VAL A 251 -5.82 -26.79 1.80
C VAL A 251 -6.35 -25.94 2.94
N LEU A 252 -7.03 -26.58 3.88
CA LEU A 252 -7.56 -25.93 5.08
C LEU A 252 -6.47 -25.85 6.15
N MET A 253 -6.28 -24.67 6.73
CA MET A 253 -5.27 -24.39 7.75
C MET A 253 -5.86 -23.54 8.87
N GLY A 254 -5.27 -23.64 10.07
CA GLY A 254 -5.71 -22.86 11.22
C GLY A 254 -6.61 -23.63 12.19
N GLY A 255 -6.70 -23.11 13.43
CA GLY A 255 -7.32 -23.81 14.56
C GLY A 255 -8.82 -24.06 14.44
N LEU A 256 -9.53 -23.38 13.54
CA LEU A 256 -10.96 -23.61 13.32
C LEU A 256 -11.23 -24.79 12.37
N PHE A 257 -10.27 -25.15 11.52
CA PHE A 257 -10.37 -26.26 10.59
C PHE A 257 -9.73 -27.55 11.14
N TYR A 258 -10.07 -27.94 12.38
CA TYR A 258 -9.67 -29.25 12.85
C TYR A 258 -10.58 -30.36 12.26
N ARG A 259 -10.06 -31.61 12.25
CA ARG A 259 -10.81 -32.75 11.71
C ARG A 259 -12.18 -32.83 12.37
N ASP A 260 -13.21 -33.08 11.54
CA ASP A 260 -14.60 -33.29 11.94
C ASP A 260 -15.28 -32.13 12.68
N SER A 261 -14.71 -30.90 12.63
CA SER A 261 -15.41 -29.73 13.14
C SER A 261 -16.65 -29.41 12.29
N ILE A 262 -17.71 -28.94 12.97
CA ILE A 262 -18.94 -28.48 12.31
C ILE A 262 -18.64 -27.39 11.25
N TYR A 263 -17.63 -26.56 11.49
CA TYR A 263 -17.18 -25.51 10.59
C TYR A 263 -16.49 -26.09 9.34
N THR A 264 -15.64 -27.10 9.50
CA THR A 264 -15.01 -27.82 8.39
C THR A 264 -16.06 -28.48 7.50
N HIS A 265 -17.08 -29.10 8.10
CA HIS A 265 -18.19 -29.72 7.35
C HIS A 265 -19.03 -28.67 6.61
N ALA A 266 -19.37 -27.54 7.23
CA ALA A 266 -20.10 -26.46 6.61
C ALA A 266 -19.34 -25.88 5.40
N PHE A 267 -18.03 -25.63 5.56
CA PHE A 267 -17.18 -25.16 4.48
C PHE A 267 -17.10 -26.15 3.31
N ARG A 268 -16.78 -27.43 3.59
CA ARG A 268 -16.66 -28.47 2.56
C ARG A 268 -17.96 -28.66 1.79
N ARG A 269 -19.09 -28.72 2.49
CA ARG A 269 -20.41 -28.88 1.87
C ARG A 269 -20.73 -27.72 0.93
N ARG A 270 -20.44 -26.50 1.33
CA ARG A 270 -20.69 -25.29 0.55
C ARG A 270 -19.74 -25.18 -0.64
N LEU A 271 -18.46 -25.40 -0.44
CA LEU A 271 -17.47 -25.33 -1.50
C LEU A 271 -17.74 -26.38 -2.60
N LYS A 272 -18.15 -27.60 -2.22
CA LYS A 272 -18.52 -28.65 -3.17
C LYS A 272 -19.69 -28.26 -4.09
N LYS A 273 -20.59 -27.37 -3.63
CA LYS A 273 -21.69 -26.87 -4.44
C LYS A 273 -21.22 -25.89 -5.52
N ASN A 274 -20.25 -25.06 -5.22
CA ASN A 274 -19.81 -23.95 -6.07
C ASN A 274 -18.55 -24.30 -6.88
N LEU A 275 -17.64 -25.11 -6.31
CA LEU A 275 -16.43 -25.65 -6.95
C LEU A 275 -16.42 -27.19 -6.80
N PRO A 276 -17.24 -27.92 -7.57
CA PRO A 276 -17.45 -29.34 -7.38
C PRO A 276 -16.19 -30.19 -7.58
N ASP A 277 -15.26 -29.73 -8.42
CA ASP A 277 -14.01 -30.42 -8.76
C ASP A 277 -12.84 -30.06 -7.83
N ALA A 278 -13.04 -29.14 -6.86
CA ALA A 278 -12.02 -28.78 -5.89
C ALA A 278 -11.69 -29.95 -4.96
N ARG A 279 -10.40 -30.21 -4.75
CA ARG A 279 -9.90 -31.23 -3.82
C ARG A 279 -9.56 -30.59 -2.47
N VAL A 280 -10.44 -30.78 -1.48
CA VAL A 280 -10.29 -30.16 -0.15
C VAL A 280 -9.58 -31.11 0.80
N THR A 281 -8.40 -30.70 1.27
CA THR A 281 -7.59 -31.40 2.27
C THR A 281 -7.33 -30.50 3.47
N THR A 282 -6.80 -31.06 4.56
CA THR A 282 -6.29 -30.30 5.72
C THR A 282 -4.77 -30.26 5.64
N ALA A 283 -4.14 -29.17 6.07
CA ALA A 283 -2.69 -29.06 6.08
C ALA A 283 -2.05 -30.15 6.94
N GLU A 284 -1.07 -30.83 6.38
CA GLU A 284 -0.30 -31.89 7.05
C GLU A 284 0.92 -31.33 7.79
N ARG A 285 1.46 -30.21 7.30
CA ARG A 285 2.63 -29.53 7.87
C ARG A 285 2.23 -28.22 8.53
N ALA A 286 2.91 -27.92 9.64
CA ALA A 286 2.74 -26.64 10.34
C ALA A 286 3.43 -25.49 9.57
N PRO A 287 2.94 -24.24 9.67
CA PRO A 287 3.51 -23.09 8.94
C PRO A 287 4.97 -22.80 9.23
N GLU A 288 5.46 -23.07 10.45
CA GLU A 288 6.87 -22.94 10.84
C GLU A 288 7.78 -23.91 10.07
N LEU A 289 7.27 -25.08 9.66
CA LEU A 289 8.01 -25.99 8.76
C LEU A 289 8.05 -25.46 7.33
N GLY A 290 7.00 -24.77 6.88
CA GLY A 290 7.02 -24.03 5.62
C GLY A 290 8.02 -22.87 5.64
N ALA A 291 8.17 -22.19 6.78
CA ALA A 291 9.19 -21.17 6.99
C ALA A 291 10.62 -21.77 6.92
N ALA A 292 10.84 -22.92 7.55
CA ALA A 292 12.11 -23.64 7.46
C ALA A 292 12.41 -24.08 6.03
N TRP A 293 11.41 -24.52 5.28
CA TRP A 293 11.56 -24.88 3.88
C TRP A 293 12.00 -23.69 3.02
N LEU A 294 11.32 -22.56 3.13
CA LEU A 294 11.70 -21.33 2.41
C LEU A 294 13.13 -20.87 2.77
N ALA A 295 13.56 -21.08 4.02
CA ALA A 295 14.95 -20.82 4.42
C ALA A 295 15.95 -21.80 3.79
N ALA A 296 15.55 -23.07 3.64
CA ALA A 296 16.38 -24.10 3.00
C ALA A 296 16.65 -23.78 1.52
N GLU A 297 15.66 -23.23 0.83
CA GLU A 297 15.74 -22.85 -0.59
C GLU A 297 16.38 -21.48 -0.82
N ALA A 298 16.42 -20.64 0.21
CA ALA A 298 17.07 -19.35 0.13
C ALA A 298 18.55 -19.56 -0.27
N ARG A 299 18.88 -19.15 -1.48
CA ARG A 299 20.28 -19.07 -1.89
C ARG A 299 20.96 -18.00 -1.06
N GLU A 300 22.26 -18.13 -0.80
CA GLU A 300 23.06 -16.99 -0.35
C GLU A 300 22.88 -15.87 -1.38
N HIS A 301 21.87 -15.06 -1.18
CA HIS A 301 21.81 -13.83 -1.91
C HIS A 301 22.82 -12.91 -1.24
N ALA A 302 23.96 -12.74 -1.91
CA ALA A 302 24.55 -11.42 -1.99
C ALA A 302 23.35 -10.45 -2.10
N THR A 303 23.31 -9.44 -1.26
CA THR A 303 22.28 -8.38 -1.29
C THR A 303 21.88 -8.14 -2.74
N PHE A 304 20.70 -8.66 -3.12
CA PHE A 304 20.17 -8.41 -4.44
C PHE A 304 19.57 -7.00 -4.38
N HIS A 305 20.45 -6.01 -4.41
CA HIS A 305 20.17 -4.85 -5.21
C HIS A 305 20.21 -5.40 -6.64
N PRO A 306 19.15 -5.31 -7.45
CA PRO A 306 19.33 -5.47 -8.87
C PRO A 306 20.46 -4.50 -9.22
N GLN A 307 21.65 -5.02 -9.49
CA GLN A 307 22.72 -4.20 -10.02
C GLN A 307 22.13 -3.67 -11.31
N PRO A 308 21.90 -2.35 -11.43
CA PRO A 308 21.39 -1.79 -12.65
C PRO A 308 22.27 -2.34 -13.75
N SER A 309 21.67 -2.78 -14.85
CA SER A 309 22.44 -3.27 -16.00
C SER A 309 23.49 -2.23 -16.37
N GLN A 310 24.61 -2.64 -16.91
CA GLN A 310 25.69 -1.71 -17.27
C GLN A 310 25.19 -0.54 -18.13
N ARG A 311 24.15 -0.75 -18.96
CA ARG A 311 23.43 0.29 -19.70
C ARG A 311 22.61 1.23 -18.81
N GLU A 312 22.01 0.73 -17.73
CA GLU A 312 21.30 1.57 -16.76
C GLU A 312 22.27 2.39 -15.92
N ILE A 313 23.40 1.81 -15.51
CA ILE A 313 24.48 2.54 -14.81
C ILE A 313 25.05 3.65 -15.71
N GLU A 314 25.33 3.34 -16.96
CA GLU A 314 25.82 4.32 -17.94
C GLU A 314 24.77 5.41 -18.21
N GLY A 315 23.48 5.05 -18.27
CA GLY A 315 22.37 5.99 -18.43
C GLY A 315 22.15 6.88 -17.21
N LEU A 316 22.32 6.36 -16.00
CA LEU A 316 22.26 7.13 -14.75
C LEU A 316 23.47 8.08 -14.64
N ALA A 317 24.67 7.60 -14.90
CA ALA A 317 25.89 8.42 -14.88
C ALA A 317 25.88 9.52 -15.95
N ALA A 318 25.22 9.28 -17.08
CA ALA A 318 25.03 10.26 -18.15
C ALA A 318 23.90 11.27 -17.88
N ALA A 319 23.06 11.03 -16.86
CA ALA A 319 21.98 11.94 -16.52
C ALA A 319 22.54 13.30 -16.09
N LEU A 320 22.01 14.38 -16.67
CA LEU A 320 22.44 15.76 -16.35
C LEU A 320 22.34 16.08 -14.86
N THR A 321 21.40 15.43 -14.15
CA THR A 321 21.20 15.60 -12.71
C THR A 321 22.35 15.07 -11.86
N GLU A 322 23.13 14.09 -12.38
CA GLU A 322 24.27 13.48 -11.68
C GLU A 322 25.63 14.10 -12.08
N GLN A 323 25.63 14.96 -13.10
CA GLN A 323 26.84 15.63 -13.54
C GLN A 323 27.27 16.74 -12.56
N HIS A 324 28.58 16.97 -12.50
CA HIS A 324 29.15 18.07 -11.72
C HIS A 324 28.86 19.42 -12.40
N ASN A 325 28.35 20.36 -11.64
CA ASN A 325 28.20 21.74 -12.10
C ASN A 325 29.57 22.43 -12.05
N PRO A 326 30.10 22.92 -13.18
CA PRO A 326 31.42 23.55 -13.22
C PRO A 326 31.51 24.84 -12.38
N ARG A 327 30.38 25.50 -12.11
CA ARG A 327 30.33 26.72 -11.30
C ARG A 327 30.35 26.47 -9.80
N SER A 328 30.14 25.23 -9.34
CA SER A 328 30.02 24.86 -7.91
C SER A 328 31.15 23.95 -7.40
N GLN A 329 32.32 23.95 -8.04
CA GLN A 329 33.42 23.04 -7.71
C GLN A 329 34.08 23.30 -6.34
N ASN A 330 33.90 24.49 -5.71
CA ASN A 330 34.55 24.88 -4.46
C ASN A 330 33.52 25.47 -3.47
N LEU A 331 32.36 24.88 -3.34
CA LEU A 331 31.26 25.37 -2.47
C LEU A 331 31.73 25.57 -1.03
N GLU A 332 32.56 24.67 -0.52
CA GLU A 332 33.07 24.69 0.85
C GLU A 332 34.00 25.89 1.14
N LYS A 333 34.48 26.61 0.11
CA LYS A 333 35.34 27.79 0.22
C LYS A 333 34.57 29.09 0.02
N MET A 334 33.34 29.03 -0.43
CA MET A 334 32.53 30.20 -0.72
C MET A 334 32.00 30.84 0.57
N THR A 335 31.96 32.15 0.58
CA THR A 335 31.25 32.90 1.61
C THR A 335 29.72 32.70 1.43
N ALA A 336 28.94 32.98 2.48
CA ALA A 336 27.48 32.92 2.42
C ALA A 336 26.91 33.82 1.30
N GLN A 337 27.52 34.98 1.05
CA GLN A 337 27.11 35.90 0.01
C GLN A 337 27.37 35.32 -1.39
N GLU A 338 28.53 34.72 -1.62
CA GLU A 338 28.86 34.04 -2.89
C GLU A 338 27.96 32.85 -3.14
N LEU A 339 27.64 32.05 -2.10
CA LEU A 339 26.66 30.95 -2.22
C LEU A 339 25.30 31.48 -2.63
N VAL A 340 24.77 32.53 -1.97
CA VAL A 340 23.46 33.11 -2.34
C VAL A 340 23.47 33.59 -3.80
N GLN A 341 24.55 34.30 -4.22
CA GLN A 341 24.65 34.77 -5.61
C GLN A 341 24.69 33.61 -6.59
N LEU A 342 25.45 32.56 -6.30
CA LEU A 342 25.48 31.36 -7.16
C LEU A 342 24.10 30.72 -7.30
N PHE A 343 23.34 30.58 -6.19
CA PHE A 343 21.98 30.03 -6.24
C PHE A 343 21.05 30.89 -7.10
N VAL A 344 21.11 32.23 -6.94
CA VAL A 344 20.29 33.16 -7.75
C VAL A 344 20.64 33.07 -9.24
N ASP A 345 21.93 33.02 -9.57
CA ASP A 345 22.40 32.94 -10.96
C ASP A 345 21.98 31.62 -11.63
N GLU A 346 22.03 30.51 -10.87
CA GLU A 346 21.63 29.19 -11.36
C GLU A 346 20.10 29.07 -11.62
N GLU A 347 19.25 29.83 -10.92
CA GLU A 347 17.79 29.83 -11.17
C GLU A 347 17.42 30.38 -12.55
N ALA A 348 18.31 31.06 -13.26
CA ALA A 348 18.09 31.50 -14.63
C ALA A 348 17.84 30.31 -15.58
N PHE A 349 18.53 29.17 -15.39
CA PHE A 349 18.35 27.96 -16.17
C PHE A 349 16.94 27.35 -16.02
N VAL A 350 16.30 27.56 -14.88
CA VAL A 350 14.88 27.15 -14.68
C VAL A 350 13.97 27.91 -15.63
N GLN A 351 14.14 29.21 -15.76
CA GLN A 351 13.34 30.04 -16.66
C GLN A 351 13.55 29.65 -18.13
N ASP A 352 14.79 29.38 -18.52
CA ASP A 352 15.11 28.99 -19.89
C ASP A 352 14.52 27.60 -20.23
N ALA A 353 14.59 26.64 -19.32
CA ALA A 353 13.96 25.33 -19.46
C ALA A 353 12.44 25.43 -19.61
N LEU A 354 11.78 26.26 -18.80
CA LEU A 354 10.34 26.50 -18.88
C LEU A 354 9.93 27.19 -20.21
N ARG A 355 10.73 28.15 -20.68
CA ARG A 355 10.50 28.80 -21.99
C ARG A 355 10.62 27.80 -23.13
N ALA A 356 11.65 26.94 -23.09
CA ALA A 356 11.83 25.89 -24.10
C ALA A 356 10.64 24.91 -24.13
N ALA A 357 10.05 24.59 -22.97
CA ALA A 357 8.93 23.66 -22.84
C ALA A 357 7.54 24.32 -23.06
N THR A 358 7.43 25.58 -23.44
CA THR A 358 6.17 26.34 -23.52
C THR A 358 5.07 25.62 -24.33
N GLN A 359 5.41 25.04 -25.48
CA GLN A 359 4.43 24.34 -26.31
C GLN A 359 3.90 23.05 -25.66
N ASP A 360 4.77 22.27 -25.05
CA ASP A 360 4.38 21.03 -24.40
C ASP A 360 3.60 21.30 -23.11
N LEU A 361 3.97 22.33 -22.34
CA LEU A 361 3.20 22.80 -21.19
C LEU A 361 1.79 23.26 -21.62
N ALA A 362 1.67 24.00 -22.72
CA ALA A 362 0.36 24.39 -23.24
C ALA A 362 -0.49 23.19 -23.67
N ARG A 363 0.11 22.18 -24.31
CA ARG A 363 -0.57 20.91 -24.64
C ARG A 363 -1.02 20.16 -23.40
N ALA A 364 -0.20 20.14 -22.35
CA ALA A 364 -0.55 19.53 -21.07
C ALA A 364 -1.75 20.23 -20.41
N ILE A 365 -1.77 21.58 -20.41
CA ILE A 365 -2.91 22.38 -19.94
C ILE A 365 -4.20 21.97 -20.65
N GLU A 366 -4.20 21.91 -21.99
CA GLU A 366 -5.39 21.53 -22.74
C GLU A 366 -5.80 20.08 -22.52
N THR A 367 -4.84 19.15 -22.43
CA THR A 367 -5.12 17.73 -22.12
C THR A 367 -5.79 17.58 -20.75
N VAL A 368 -5.26 18.25 -19.72
CA VAL A 368 -5.84 18.23 -18.38
C VAL A 368 -7.22 18.90 -18.37
N ARG A 369 -7.36 20.08 -19.00
CA ARG A 369 -8.64 20.76 -19.12
C ARG A 369 -9.72 19.88 -19.76
N GLU A 370 -9.39 19.21 -20.85
CA GLU A 370 -10.33 18.34 -21.55
C GLU A 370 -10.76 17.16 -20.69
N SER A 371 -9.82 16.50 -20.00
CA SER A 371 -10.11 15.43 -19.06
C SER A 371 -11.05 15.91 -17.95
N LEU A 372 -10.69 16.98 -17.24
CA LEU A 372 -11.49 17.51 -16.14
C LEU A 372 -12.90 17.93 -16.58
N ARG A 373 -13.03 18.52 -17.79
CA ARG A 373 -14.32 18.89 -18.36
C ARG A 373 -15.21 17.68 -18.64
N ASN A 374 -14.62 16.55 -18.99
CA ASN A 374 -15.31 15.30 -19.29
C ASN A 374 -15.50 14.38 -18.05
N GLY A 375 -15.33 14.93 -16.85
CA GLY A 375 -15.53 14.19 -15.60
C GLY A 375 -14.36 13.28 -15.19
N GLY A 376 -13.20 13.43 -15.83
CA GLY A 376 -11.95 12.81 -15.44
C GLY A 376 -11.26 13.55 -14.29
N ARG A 377 -10.13 13.00 -13.84
CA ARG A 377 -9.30 13.49 -12.72
C ARG A 377 -7.85 13.64 -13.16
N LEU A 378 -7.09 14.42 -12.42
CA LEU A 378 -5.65 14.55 -12.60
C LEU A 378 -4.90 13.82 -11.48
N PHE A 379 -3.92 12.99 -11.83
CA PHE A 379 -3.03 12.32 -10.90
C PHE A 379 -1.58 12.75 -11.15
N TYR A 380 -0.91 13.20 -10.11
CA TYR A 380 0.54 13.38 -10.08
C TYR A 380 1.18 12.16 -9.44
N VAL A 381 2.15 11.55 -10.09
CA VAL A 381 2.85 10.37 -9.59
C VAL A 381 4.35 10.63 -9.54
N GLY A 382 4.97 10.47 -8.39
CA GLY A 382 6.40 10.72 -8.24
C GLY A 382 7.01 10.07 -7.00
N ALA A 383 8.33 10.12 -6.90
CA ALA A 383 9.09 9.70 -5.74
C ALA A 383 9.87 10.88 -5.14
N GLY A 384 10.22 10.81 -3.86
CA GLY A 384 11.04 11.81 -3.18
C GLY A 384 10.52 13.25 -3.38
N SER A 385 11.39 14.16 -3.81
CA SER A 385 11.03 15.57 -4.06
C SER A 385 9.97 15.73 -5.13
N SER A 386 10.03 14.96 -6.21
CA SER A 386 9.04 14.99 -7.30
C SER A 386 7.64 14.64 -6.81
N GLY A 387 7.51 13.58 -6.00
CA GLY A 387 6.23 13.19 -5.40
C GLY A 387 5.70 14.23 -4.41
N ARG A 388 6.56 14.82 -3.57
CA ARG A 388 6.17 15.88 -2.62
C ARG A 388 5.64 17.13 -3.34
N ILE A 389 6.27 17.53 -4.43
CA ILE A 389 5.85 18.68 -5.25
C ILE A 389 4.48 18.39 -5.89
N GLY A 390 4.25 17.18 -6.40
CA GLY A 390 2.95 16.76 -6.92
C GLY A 390 1.84 16.80 -5.86
N VAL A 391 2.13 16.33 -4.63
CA VAL A 391 1.19 16.42 -3.50
C VAL A 391 0.94 17.88 -3.10
N LEU A 392 1.98 18.71 -3.08
CA LEU A 392 1.86 20.14 -2.77
C LEU A 392 0.90 20.81 -3.74
N ASP A 393 1.09 20.67 -5.06
CA ASP A 393 0.23 21.29 -6.06
C ASP A 393 -1.22 20.76 -5.95
N ALA A 394 -1.41 19.47 -5.81
CA ALA A 394 -2.72 18.84 -5.64
C ALA A 394 -3.48 19.38 -4.42
N SER A 395 -2.78 19.61 -3.30
CA SER A 395 -3.38 20.08 -2.04
C SER A 395 -3.86 21.53 -2.09
N GLU A 396 -3.31 22.35 -3.00
CA GLU A 396 -3.65 23.76 -3.15
C GLU A 396 -4.84 24.01 -4.11
N ILE A 397 -5.25 23.01 -4.88
CA ILE A 397 -6.37 23.12 -5.82
C ILE A 397 -7.73 23.31 -5.12
N PRO A 398 -8.09 22.54 -4.08
CA PRO A 398 -9.36 22.73 -3.38
C PRO A 398 -9.53 24.12 -2.77
N PRO A 399 -8.58 24.67 -1.99
CA PRO A 399 -8.74 26.00 -1.38
C PRO A 399 -8.72 27.14 -2.39
N THR A 400 -8.07 26.97 -3.56
CA THR A 400 -7.93 28.01 -4.58
C THR A 400 -9.16 28.07 -5.51
N PHE A 401 -9.68 26.91 -5.93
CA PHE A 401 -10.69 26.80 -6.97
C PHE A 401 -12.01 26.17 -6.50
N GLY A 402 -12.17 25.88 -5.22
CA GLY A 402 -13.36 25.23 -4.67
C GLY A 402 -13.61 23.83 -5.23
N ALA A 403 -12.56 23.16 -5.68
CA ALA A 403 -12.67 21.86 -6.32
C ALA A 403 -12.69 20.73 -5.25
N PRO A 404 -13.33 19.59 -5.55
CA PRO A 404 -13.24 18.42 -4.68
C PRO A 404 -11.79 17.95 -4.54
N THR A 405 -11.41 17.45 -3.34
CA THR A 405 -10.06 16.91 -3.09
C THR A 405 -9.73 15.69 -3.97
N SER A 406 -10.74 15.03 -4.50
CA SER A 406 -10.58 13.90 -5.42
C SER A 406 -10.26 14.31 -6.87
N LEU A 407 -10.40 15.60 -7.23
CA LEU A 407 -10.24 16.07 -8.61
C LEU A 407 -8.77 16.05 -9.06
N VAL A 408 -7.87 16.49 -8.19
CA VAL A 408 -6.43 16.45 -8.41
C VAL A 408 -5.79 15.73 -7.23
N GLN A 409 -5.03 14.68 -7.50
CA GLN A 409 -4.47 13.82 -6.48
C GLN A 409 -2.96 13.63 -6.65
N GLY A 410 -2.22 13.71 -5.56
CA GLY A 410 -0.80 13.37 -5.50
C GLY A 410 -0.60 11.92 -5.04
N VAL A 411 0.24 11.19 -5.75
CA VAL A 411 0.65 9.80 -5.45
C VAL A 411 2.17 9.81 -5.28
N ILE A 412 2.63 9.48 -4.08
CA ILE A 412 4.05 9.48 -3.75
C ILE A 412 4.51 8.06 -3.38
N ALA A 413 5.65 7.64 -3.91
CA ALA A 413 6.31 6.39 -3.50
C ALA A 413 6.59 6.39 -1.99
N GLY A 414 6.26 5.30 -1.29
CA GLY A 414 6.34 5.24 0.18
C GLY A 414 5.15 5.88 0.92
N GLY A 415 4.14 6.40 0.20
CA GLY A 415 2.88 6.88 0.78
C GLY A 415 3.03 8.12 1.68
N VAL A 416 2.10 8.30 2.63
CA VAL A 416 2.04 9.47 3.53
C VAL A 416 3.33 9.67 4.33
N THR A 417 4.01 8.61 4.71
CA THR A 417 5.29 8.65 5.42
C THR A 417 6.35 9.41 4.62
N ALA A 418 6.39 9.22 3.30
CA ALA A 418 7.36 9.84 2.41
C ALA A 418 7.18 11.37 2.27
N LEU A 419 6.07 11.94 2.73
CA LEU A 419 5.88 13.40 2.80
C LEU A 419 6.78 14.06 3.85
N HIS A 420 7.06 13.36 4.95
CA HIS A 420 7.76 13.92 6.12
C HIS A 420 9.20 13.41 6.27
N ARG A 421 9.50 12.22 5.75
CA ARG A 421 10.84 11.61 5.81
C ARG A 421 11.13 10.81 4.55
N SER A 422 12.41 10.54 4.27
CA SER A 422 12.79 9.63 3.18
C SER A 422 12.32 8.20 3.49
N VAL A 423 11.82 7.50 2.47
CA VAL A 423 11.51 6.07 2.50
C VAL A 423 12.37 5.43 1.42
N GLU A 424 13.50 4.89 1.87
CA GLU A 424 14.50 4.30 0.97
C GLU A 424 13.93 3.10 0.22
N GLY A 425 14.30 2.95 -1.06
CA GLY A 425 13.87 1.84 -1.93
C GLY A 425 12.41 1.92 -2.43
N ALA A 426 11.59 2.85 -1.92
CA ALA A 426 10.20 2.96 -2.38
C ALA A 426 10.09 3.41 -3.85
N GLU A 427 11.08 4.10 -4.37
CA GLU A 427 11.13 4.56 -5.77
C GLU A 427 11.47 3.44 -6.76
N ASP A 428 12.07 2.34 -6.28
CA ASP A 428 12.50 1.20 -7.10
C ASP A 428 11.36 0.20 -7.36
N GLU A 429 10.23 0.35 -6.70
CA GLU A 429 9.09 -0.56 -6.76
C GLU A 429 8.13 -0.22 -7.91
N GLU A 430 8.37 -0.79 -9.09
CA GLU A 430 7.53 -0.58 -10.28
C GLU A 430 6.08 -1.05 -10.07
N SER A 431 5.89 -2.21 -9.47
CA SER A 431 4.58 -2.79 -9.16
C SER A 431 3.77 -1.94 -8.18
N ALA A 432 4.42 -1.29 -7.20
CA ALA A 432 3.77 -0.40 -6.26
C ALA A 432 3.20 0.85 -6.94
N GLY A 433 3.90 1.36 -7.98
CA GLY A 433 3.41 2.44 -8.81
C GLY A 433 2.11 2.08 -9.54
N ALA A 434 2.06 0.91 -10.19
CA ALA A 434 0.88 0.38 -10.85
C ALA A 434 -0.28 0.18 -9.87
N PHE A 435 -0.03 -0.50 -8.76
CA PHE A 435 -1.02 -0.80 -7.71
C PHE A 435 -1.63 0.47 -7.11
N SER A 436 -0.82 1.53 -6.92
CA SER A 436 -1.31 2.80 -6.39
C SER A 436 -2.39 3.46 -7.26
N LEU A 437 -2.38 3.23 -8.57
CA LEU A 437 -3.42 3.71 -9.49
C LEU A 437 -4.65 2.81 -9.49
N ASP A 438 -4.47 1.50 -9.37
CA ASP A 438 -5.57 0.54 -9.24
C ASP A 438 -6.41 0.83 -8.00
N GLU A 439 -5.77 1.07 -6.85
CA GLU A 439 -6.47 1.44 -5.61
C GLU A 439 -7.29 2.73 -5.72
N ARG A 440 -6.86 3.66 -6.58
CA ARG A 440 -7.58 4.93 -6.84
C ARG A 440 -8.61 4.82 -7.94
N GLY A 441 -8.73 3.63 -8.55
CA GLY A 441 -9.68 3.35 -9.62
C GLY A 441 -9.51 4.32 -10.79
N VAL A 442 -8.29 4.41 -11.35
CA VAL A 442 -8.00 5.25 -12.52
C VAL A 442 -8.80 4.76 -13.73
N LYS A 443 -9.34 5.71 -14.51
CA LYS A 443 -10.28 5.47 -15.61
C LYS A 443 -9.76 6.08 -16.91
N PRO A 444 -10.29 5.70 -18.09
CA PRO A 444 -9.88 6.25 -19.39
C PRO A 444 -10.04 7.78 -19.53
N ALA A 445 -10.96 8.39 -18.77
CA ALA A 445 -11.14 9.84 -18.77
C ALA A 445 -10.07 10.60 -17.98
N ASP A 446 -9.29 9.93 -17.13
CA ASP A 446 -8.29 10.53 -16.25
C ASP A 446 -6.99 10.88 -17.00
N VAL A 447 -6.20 11.77 -16.39
CA VAL A 447 -4.82 12.09 -16.81
C VAL A 447 -3.87 11.73 -15.69
N VAL A 448 -2.76 11.06 -16.02
CA VAL A 448 -1.69 10.75 -15.09
C VAL A 448 -0.40 11.43 -15.54
N ILE A 449 0.14 12.29 -14.70
CA ILE A 449 1.44 12.95 -14.90
C ILE A 449 2.47 12.27 -14.03
N GLY A 450 3.38 11.53 -14.64
CA GLY A 450 4.56 10.98 -13.98
C GLY A 450 5.66 12.02 -13.86
N ILE A 451 6.20 12.20 -12.68
CA ILE A 451 7.19 13.23 -12.36
C ILE A 451 8.47 12.56 -11.90
N THR A 452 9.56 12.76 -12.63
CA THR A 452 10.87 12.20 -12.30
C THR A 452 11.99 13.04 -12.86
N ALA A 453 12.89 13.55 -12.03
CA ALA A 453 14.00 14.38 -12.49
C ALA A 453 14.95 13.61 -13.42
N SER A 454 15.30 12.36 -13.11
CA SER A 454 16.15 11.48 -13.91
C SER A 454 15.47 10.91 -15.16
N GLY A 455 14.13 10.84 -15.15
CA GLY A 455 13.35 10.18 -16.20
C GLY A 455 13.35 8.65 -16.14
N GLN A 456 13.83 8.03 -15.06
CA GLN A 456 14.04 6.57 -14.99
C GLN A 456 13.40 5.89 -13.77
N THR A 457 12.80 6.62 -12.86
CA THR A 457 12.23 6.10 -11.60
C THR A 457 11.26 4.95 -11.83
N PRO A 458 11.53 3.71 -11.35
CA PRO A 458 10.70 2.53 -11.60
C PRO A 458 9.25 2.70 -11.14
N PHE A 459 9.01 3.26 -9.96
CA PHE A 459 7.67 3.56 -9.45
C PHE A 459 6.83 4.39 -10.45
N VAL A 460 7.43 5.43 -11.06
CA VAL A 460 6.76 6.30 -12.03
C VAL A 460 6.52 5.53 -13.34
N ARG A 461 7.47 4.70 -13.75
CA ARG A 461 7.36 3.86 -14.95
C ARG A 461 6.18 2.89 -14.84
N GLY A 462 6.08 2.16 -13.72
CA GLY A 462 4.97 1.24 -13.46
C GLY A 462 3.62 1.93 -13.43
N ALA A 463 3.53 3.10 -12.80
CA ALA A 463 2.30 3.89 -12.78
C ALA A 463 1.89 4.35 -14.19
N LEU A 464 2.79 4.90 -15.00
CA LEU A 464 2.48 5.37 -16.36
C LEU A 464 2.11 4.20 -17.29
N ALA A 465 2.81 3.07 -17.20
CA ALA A 465 2.46 1.86 -17.95
C ALA A 465 1.05 1.37 -17.58
N ARG A 466 0.72 1.36 -16.30
CA ARG A 466 -0.61 0.97 -15.81
C ARG A 466 -1.69 1.95 -16.27
N ALA A 467 -1.47 3.25 -16.13
CA ALA A 467 -2.39 4.29 -16.61
C ALA A 467 -2.70 4.11 -18.10
N LYS A 468 -1.67 3.89 -18.91
CA LYS A 468 -1.81 3.62 -20.35
C LYS A 468 -2.64 2.39 -20.63
N SER A 469 -2.42 1.28 -19.90
CA SER A 469 -3.20 0.04 -20.05
C SER A 469 -4.67 0.22 -19.67
N LEU A 470 -4.98 1.15 -18.76
CA LEU A 470 -6.33 1.53 -18.36
C LEU A 470 -6.98 2.53 -19.33
N GLY A 471 -6.27 2.98 -20.38
CA GLY A 471 -6.76 3.93 -21.37
C GLY A 471 -6.69 5.40 -20.94
N ALA A 472 -6.11 5.71 -19.77
CA ALA A 472 -5.92 7.07 -19.30
C ALA A 472 -4.84 7.80 -20.13
N LYS A 473 -4.94 9.14 -20.22
CA LYS A 473 -3.89 9.95 -20.84
C LYS A 473 -2.66 10.02 -19.94
N THR A 474 -1.49 9.91 -20.55
CA THR A 474 -0.22 9.82 -19.83
C THR A 474 0.73 10.93 -20.25
N ILE A 475 1.30 11.62 -19.26
CA ILE A 475 2.29 12.68 -19.45
C ILE A 475 3.51 12.33 -18.61
N LEU A 476 4.71 12.40 -19.17
CA LEU A 476 5.97 12.33 -18.44
C LEU A 476 6.58 13.72 -18.34
N LEU A 477 6.86 14.18 -17.12
CA LEU A 477 7.60 15.41 -16.83
C LEU A 477 8.95 15.06 -16.24
N THR A 478 10.04 15.49 -16.90
CA THR A 478 11.41 15.15 -16.50
C THR A 478 12.38 16.32 -16.72
N CYS A 479 13.46 16.36 -15.92
CA CYS A 479 14.56 17.31 -16.12
C CYS A 479 15.71 16.72 -16.98
N ASN A 480 15.59 15.46 -17.41
CA ASN A 480 16.59 14.79 -18.22
C ASN A 480 16.19 14.80 -19.71
N ALA A 481 16.81 15.67 -20.49
CA ALA A 481 16.56 15.77 -21.93
C ALA A 481 16.97 14.50 -22.71
N ALA A 482 17.92 13.70 -22.22
CA ALA A 482 18.36 12.47 -22.87
C ALA A 482 17.23 11.43 -23.00
N VAL A 483 16.21 11.51 -22.16
CA VAL A 483 15.03 10.65 -22.20
C VAL A 483 14.23 10.82 -23.50
N ALA A 484 14.27 12.01 -24.09
CA ALA A 484 13.58 12.32 -25.34
C ALA A 484 14.14 11.55 -26.55
N GLY A 485 15.44 11.17 -26.53
CA GLY A 485 16.14 10.68 -27.71
C GLY A 485 16.02 11.68 -28.87
N GLY A 486 16.67 11.46 -29.96
CA GLY A 486 16.48 12.30 -31.14
C GLY A 486 17.45 11.99 -32.26
N ALA A 487 17.18 12.49 -33.46
CA ALA A 487 18.01 12.33 -34.62
C ALA A 487 19.42 12.93 -34.42
N ASP A 488 19.54 13.99 -33.62
CA ASP A 488 20.79 14.68 -33.32
C ASP A 488 21.64 13.96 -32.26
N SER A 489 21.04 13.14 -31.39
CA SER A 489 21.77 12.38 -30.35
C SER A 489 22.13 10.97 -30.76
N GLY A 490 21.54 10.45 -31.85
CA GLY A 490 21.74 9.04 -32.30
C GLY A 490 21.20 8.00 -31.30
N GLN A 491 20.53 8.41 -30.22
CA GLN A 491 20.01 7.52 -29.19
C GLN A 491 18.50 7.32 -29.34
N PRO A 492 17.99 6.08 -29.17
CA PRO A 492 16.55 5.83 -29.15
C PRO A 492 15.91 6.49 -27.91
N ARG A 493 14.63 6.87 -28.02
CA ARG A 493 13.83 7.29 -26.87
C ARG A 493 13.93 6.24 -25.76
N SER A 494 13.98 6.70 -24.51
CA SER A 494 13.90 5.76 -23.39
C SER A 494 12.56 4.99 -23.40
N SER A 495 12.54 3.80 -22.83
CA SER A 495 11.35 2.94 -22.81
C SER A 495 10.12 3.66 -22.22
N ILE A 496 10.30 4.46 -21.16
CA ILE A 496 9.22 5.23 -20.54
C ILE A 496 8.71 6.35 -21.46
N ALA A 497 9.61 7.10 -22.12
CA ALA A 497 9.23 8.20 -23.02
C ALA A 497 8.52 7.70 -24.28
N ALA A 498 8.80 6.48 -24.73
CA ALA A 498 8.15 5.87 -25.89
C ALA A 498 6.70 5.44 -25.59
N THR A 499 6.32 5.28 -24.32
CA THR A 499 5.00 4.79 -23.92
C THR A 499 4.00 5.88 -23.54
N VAL A 500 4.43 7.13 -23.33
CA VAL A 500 3.54 8.24 -22.91
C VAL A 500 2.97 9.01 -24.09
N ASP A 501 1.80 9.64 -23.88
CA ASP A 501 1.13 10.46 -24.89
C ASP A 501 1.80 11.84 -25.06
N LEU A 502 2.40 12.37 -23.99
CA LEU A 502 3.13 13.64 -23.98
C LEU A 502 4.37 13.55 -23.10
N LEU A 503 5.49 14.00 -23.64
CA LEU A 503 6.75 14.17 -22.90
C LEU A 503 7.03 15.67 -22.73
N ILE A 504 7.30 16.09 -21.48
CA ILE A 504 7.73 17.45 -21.14
C ILE A 504 9.13 17.36 -20.57
N THR A 505 10.09 17.98 -21.20
CA THR A 505 11.46 18.05 -20.72
C THR A 505 11.80 19.45 -20.21
N LEU A 506 12.40 19.51 -19.01
CA LEU A 506 12.84 20.75 -18.38
C LEU A 506 14.36 20.67 -18.11
N PRO A 507 15.21 20.90 -19.13
CA PRO A 507 16.65 20.69 -19.02
C PRO A 507 17.33 21.82 -18.22
N VAL A 508 17.31 21.73 -16.89
CA VAL A 508 17.88 22.74 -15.98
C VAL A 508 19.39 22.62 -15.79
N GLY A 509 20.05 21.67 -16.46
CA GLY A 509 21.46 21.40 -16.30
C GLY A 509 21.84 20.75 -14.96
N PRO A 510 23.14 20.57 -14.69
CA PRO A 510 23.64 19.99 -13.45
C PRO A 510 23.27 20.86 -12.23
N GLU A 511 22.91 20.20 -11.13
CA GLU A 511 22.59 20.89 -9.88
C GLU A 511 23.80 21.54 -9.22
N ILE A 512 23.60 22.56 -8.42
CA ILE A 512 24.67 23.20 -7.61
C ILE A 512 25.33 22.16 -6.70
N LEU A 513 24.54 21.28 -6.11
CA LEU A 513 24.98 20.10 -5.39
C LEU A 513 24.59 18.88 -6.23
N ALA A 514 25.57 18.20 -6.84
CA ALA A 514 25.35 17.09 -7.74
C ALA A 514 24.39 16.06 -7.17
N GLY A 515 23.42 15.59 -7.96
CA GLY A 515 22.39 14.64 -7.54
C GLY A 515 21.26 15.22 -6.69
N SER A 516 21.35 16.47 -6.20
CA SER A 516 20.35 17.07 -5.31
C SER A 516 19.17 17.71 -6.08
N THR A 517 18.34 16.88 -6.70
CA THR A 517 17.23 17.28 -7.58
C THR A 517 16.08 18.05 -6.89
N ARG A 518 16.19 18.31 -5.58
CA ARG A 518 15.28 19.20 -4.86
C ARG A 518 15.50 20.68 -5.15
N LEU A 519 16.61 21.05 -5.82
CA LEU A 519 17.02 22.43 -6.12
C LEU A 519 16.38 22.90 -7.44
N LYS A 520 17.18 23.16 -8.49
CA LYS A 520 16.66 23.67 -9.79
C LYS A 520 15.60 22.76 -10.42
N ALA A 521 15.84 21.45 -10.42
CA ALA A 521 14.88 20.48 -10.95
C ALA A 521 13.57 20.52 -10.14
N GLY A 522 13.64 20.66 -8.82
CA GLY A 522 12.47 20.86 -7.97
C GLY A 522 11.74 22.15 -8.28
N THR A 523 12.45 23.27 -8.41
CA THR A 523 11.86 24.58 -8.76
C THR A 523 11.16 24.53 -10.12
N ALA A 524 11.82 24.02 -11.15
CA ALA A 524 11.27 23.89 -12.50
C ALA A 524 10.00 23.01 -12.50
N THR A 525 10.06 21.88 -11.83
CA THR A 525 8.91 20.97 -11.67
C THR A 525 7.73 21.67 -11.01
N LYS A 526 7.98 22.36 -9.87
CA LYS A 526 6.93 23.08 -9.13
C LYS A 526 6.25 24.12 -10.01
N VAL A 527 7.00 24.91 -10.75
CA VAL A 527 6.46 25.95 -11.62
C VAL A 527 5.68 25.33 -12.78
N ALA A 528 6.17 24.25 -13.39
CA ALA A 528 5.49 23.53 -14.46
C ALA A 528 4.14 22.94 -14.00
N LEU A 529 4.09 22.30 -12.82
CA LEU A 529 2.82 21.77 -12.29
C LEU A 529 1.83 22.89 -11.99
N ASN A 530 2.28 24.01 -11.39
CA ASN A 530 1.42 25.17 -11.16
C ASN A 530 0.87 25.75 -12.48
N MET A 531 1.68 25.81 -13.55
CA MET A 531 1.22 26.23 -14.88
C MET A 531 0.14 25.29 -15.42
N ILE A 532 0.34 23.98 -15.32
CA ILE A 532 -0.60 22.97 -15.85
C ILE A 532 -1.91 23.02 -15.07
N SER A 533 -1.88 22.92 -13.76
CA SER A 533 -3.08 22.87 -12.92
C SER A 533 -3.84 24.19 -12.95
N THR A 534 -3.17 25.30 -12.68
CA THR A 534 -3.79 26.63 -12.70
C THR A 534 -4.29 26.99 -14.10
N GLY A 535 -3.49 26.72 -15.15
CA GLY A 535 -3.89 26.94 -16.53
C GLY A 535 -5.16 26.17 -16.91
N ALA A 536 -5.24 24.89 -16.53
CA ALA A 536 -6.44 24.08 -16.76
C ALA A 536 -7.66 24.65 -16.03
N MET A 537 -7.52 25.07 -14.76
CA MET A 537 -8.60 25.68 -13.98
C MET A 537 -9.05 27.03 -14.55
N ILE A 538 -8.13 27.86 -15.01
CA ILE A 538 -8.45 29.11 -15.73
C ILE A 538 -9.28 28.81 -16.99
N ARG A 539 -8.86 27.84 -17.79
CA ARG A 539 -9.54 27.40 -19.01
C ARG A 539 -10.89 26.72 -18.77
N LEU A 540 -11.14 26.24 -17.53
CA LEU A 540 -12.43 25.74 -17.06
C LEU A 540 -13.34 26.84 -16.50
N GLY A 541 -12.93 28.11 -16.55
CA GLY A 541 -13.75 29.26 -16.09
C GLY A 541 -13.83 29.39 -14.57
N LYS A 542 -12.77 28.91 -13.84
CA LYS A 542 -12.68 29.01 -12.39
C LYS A 542 -12.16 30.36 -11.88
N VAL A 543 -11.91 31.28 -12.78
CA VAL A 543 -11.44 32.64 -12.48
C VAL A 543 -12.20 33.71 -13.28
N ARG A 544 -12.19 34.94 -12.78
CA ARG A 544 -12.66 36.14 -13.49
C ARG A 544 -11.54 37.18 -13.49
N GLY A 545 -10.97 37.48 -14.67
CA GLY A 545 -9.70 38.21 -14.74
C GLY A 545 -8.59 37.40 -14.04
N ASN A 546 -7.99 37.98 -13.01
CA ASN A 546 -7.01 37.34 -12.15
C ASN A 546 -7.56 36.98 -10.75
N LEU A 547 -8.90 36.96 -10.59
CA LEU A 547 -9.56 36.75 -9.30
C LEU A 547 -10.16 35.34 -9.23
N MET A 548 -9.95 34.67 -8.08
CA MET A 548 -10.55 33.37 -7.75
C MET A 548 -12.04 33.57 -7.44
N ILE A 549 -12.94 32.94 -8.21
CA ILE A 549 -14.40 33.13 -8.05
C ILE A 549 -15.11 31.90 -7.43
N ASP A 550 -14.41 30.82 -7.18
CA ASP A 550 -14.95 29.59 -6.58
C ASP A 550 -14.30 29.25 -5.23
N LEU A 551 -13.71 30.24 -4.56
CA LEU A 551 -13.09 29.99 -3.24
C LEU A 551 -14.14 29.65 -2.17
N HIS A 552 -13.77 28.72 -1.26
CA HIS A 552 -14.61 28.41 -0.11
C HIS A 552 -14.47 29.45 1.00
N THR A 553 -15.56 30.10 1.38
CA THR A 553 -15.60 31.19 2.38
C THR A 553 -15.68 30.68 3.83
N THR A 554 -14.84 29.70 4.19
CA THR A 554 -14.89 28.99 5.48
C THR A 554 -14.27 29.75 6.65
N SER A 555 -13.45 30.76 6.40
CA SER A 555 -12.78 31.56 7.44
C SER A 555 -13.04 33.06 7.26
N THR A 556 -12.85 33.84 8.34
CA THR A 556 -12.99 35.32 8.32
C THR A 556 -12.14 35.95 7.22
N LYS A 557 -10.88 35.48 7.07
CA LYS A 557 -9.96 35.94 6.01
C LYS A 557 -10.50 35.67 4.61
N LEU A 558 -11.11 34.50 4.38
CA LEU A 558 -11.66 34.13 3.08
C LEU A 558 -12.97 34.86 2.80
N ARG A 559 -13.79 35.14 3.80
CA ARG A 559 -14.97 35.97 3.68
C ARG A 559 -14.63 37.44 3.35
N ASP A 560 -13.64 38.00 4.04
CA ASP A 560 -13.13 39.35 3.69
C ASP A 560 -12.59 39.41 2.26
N ARG A 561 -11.81 38.39 1.84
CA ARG A 561 -11.34 38.31 0.45
C ARG A 561 -12.49 38.23 -0.54
N ALA A 562 -13.52 37.41 -0.26
CA ALA A 562 -14.71 37.33 -1.12
C ALA A 562 -15.42 38.66 -1.24
N ALA A 563 -15.61 39.41 -0.14
CA ALA A 563 -16.24 40.73 -0.15
C ALA A 563 -15.43 41.73 -1.01
N ARG A 564 -14.12 41.74 -0.88
CA ARG A 564 -13.24 42.58 -1.72
C ARG A 564 -13.30 42.20 -3.20
N ILE A 565 -13.40 40.90 -3.52
CA ILE A 565 -13.56 40.45 -4.93
C ILE A 565 -14.89 40.93 -5.48
N VAL A 566 -16.00 40.77 -4.75
CA VAL A 566 -17.31 41.26 -5.18
C VAL A 566 -17.28 42.78 -5.36
N ALA A 567 -16.74 43.51 -4.38
CA ALA A 567 -16.61 44.97 -4.46
C ALA A 567 -15.84 45.41 -5.72
N ALA A 568 -14.68 44.80 -5.99
CA ALA A 568 -13.86 45.12 -7.15
C ALA A 568 -14.52 44.77 -8.48
N VAL A 569 -15.23 43.66 -8.58
CA VAL A 569 -15.87 43.19 -9.82
C VAL A 569 -17.17 43.94 -10.11
N THR A 570 -17.96 44.24 -9.06
CA THR A 570 -19.28 44.90 -9.20
C THR A 570 -19.20 46.42 -9.05
N GLN A 571 -18.03 46.97 -8.72
CA GLN A 571 -17.80 48.41 -8.42
C GLN A 571 -18.69 48.93 -7.28
N ARG A 572 -19.05 48.05 -6.31
CA ARG A 572 -19.80 48.38 -5.10
C ARG A 572 -18.85 48.67 -3.94
N ASP A 573 -19.34 49.37 -2.93
CA ASP A 573 -18.64 49.51 -1.68
C ASP A 573 -18.58 48.15 -0.93
N TYR A 574 -17.70 48.05 0.08
CA TYR A 574 -17.44 46.82 0.79
C TYR A 574 -18.68 46.25 1.52
N GLU A 575 -19.48 47.11 2.15
CA GLU A 575 -20.66 46.66 2.91
C GLU A 575 -21.76 46.16 1.97
N SER A 576 -21.99 46.85 0.86
CA SER A 576 -22.92 46.40 -0.21
C SER A 576 -22.48 45.09 -0.82
N ALA A 577 -21.16 44.89 -1.05
CA ALA A 577 -20.60 43.64 -1.57
C ALA A 577 -20.74 42.52 -0.56
N ARG A 578 -20.54 42.77 0.73
CA ARG A 578 -20.74 41.83 1.81
C ARG A 578 -22.22 41.43 1.94
N GLY A 579 -23.15 42.39 1.91
CA GLY A 579 -24.58 42.11 1.93
C GLY A 579 -25.03 41.25 0.75
N LEU A 580 -24.44 41.45 -0.45
CA LEU A 580 -24.68 40.59 -1.61
C LEU A 580 -24.19 39.15 -1.41
N LEU A 581 -23.05 38.98 -0.78
CA LEU A 581 -22.54 37.62 -0.41
C LEU A 581 -23.44 36.96 0.64
N GLU A 582 -23.86 37.68 1.66
CA GLU A 582 -24.80 37.19 2.67
C GLU A 582 -26.14 36.74 2.06
N ALA A 583 -26.66 37.51 1.10
CA ALA A 583 -27.88 37.16 0.37
C ALA A 583 -27.73 35.94 -0.58
N ASN A 584 -26.50 35.51 -0.86
CA ASN A 584 -26.17 34.36 -1.71
C ASN A 584 -25.43 33.27 -0.91
N ASP A 585 -25.67 33.15 0.39
CA ASP A 585 -25.05 32.12 1.28
C ASP A 585 -23.53 32.07 1.18
N TRP A 586 -22.90 33.21 1.05
CA TRP A 586 -21.45 33.36 0.84
C TRP A 586 -20.89 32.62 -0.39
N ASN A 587 -21.77 32.30 -1.36
CA ASN A 587 -21.36 31.76 -2.65
C ASN A 587 -20.89 32.90 -3.54
N LEU A 588 -19.57 33.02 -3.73
CA LEU A 588 -18.96 34.11 -4.47
C LEU A 588 -19.38 34.16 -5.94
N ARG A 589 -19.43 33.00 -6.61
CA ARG A 589 -19.88 32.92 -8.01
C ARG A 589 -21.33 33.40 -8.17
N ALA A 590 -22.23 32.91 -7.32
CA ALA A 590 -23.63 33.30 -7.35
C ALA A 590 -23.81 34.83 -7.12
N ALA A 591 -23.04 35.41 -6.19
CA ALA A 591 -23.02 36.83 -5.93
C ALA A 591 -22.49 37.66 -7.12
N LEU A 592 -21.61 37.12 -7.95
CA LEU A 592 -21.08 37.78 -9.15
C LEU A 592 -21.95 37.62 -10.39
N GLU A 593 -22.78 36.56 -10.45
CA GLU A 593 -23.70 36.28 -11.58
C GLU A 593 -25.07 36.94 -11.40
N LYS A 594 -25.44 37.30 -10.19
CA LYS A 594 -26.70 38.01 -9.84
C LYS A 594 -26.39 39.33 -9.14
N PRO A 595 -25.76 40.31 -9.83
CA PRO A 595 -25.36 41.57 -9.21
C PRO A 595 -26.52 42.51 -8.87
#